data_68a995e04b371b8c1b04bd5079e92c44
#
_entry.id   68a995e04b371b8c1b04bd5079e92c44
#
_cell.length_a   1.000
_cell.length_b   1.000
_cell.length_c   1.000
_cell.angle_alpha   90.00
_cell.angle_beta   90.00
_cell.angle_gamma   90.00
#
_symmetry.space_group_name_H-M   'P 1'
#
loop_
_entity.id
_entity.type
_entity.pdbx_description
1 polymer ?
#
loop_
_entity_poly.entity_id
_entity_poly.type
_entity_poly.pdbx_seq_one_letter_code
_entity_poly.pdbx_strand_id
1 'polypeptide(L)'
;MTNTTIENQALSIQLNSSESVTVPTGEVWKVTINGRAAVAASSNDTNQSVRRYCRINGVVAASSESEARAYTSASAHASESASTTFPINAVLVEGDEIASDNTGLQIGGFVVN
;
A
#
# COMPACT_ATOMS: atom_id res chain seq x y z
N MET A 1 7.98 -35.80 -25.18
CA MET A 1 7.33 -34.48 -25.19
C MET A 1 7.27 -33.92 -23.77
N THR A 2 7.63 -32.71 -23.65
CA THR A 2 7.63 -32.06 -22.36
C THR A 2 6.31 -31.30 -22.18
N ASN A 3 5.60 -31.63 -21.15
CA ASN A 3 4.45 -30.81 -20.78
C ASN A 3 4.96 -29.55 -20.10
N THR A 4 4.68 -28.43 -20.72
CA THR A 4 4.99 -27.19 -20.10
C THR A 4 3.83 -26.84 -19.17
N THR A 5 4.06 -26.98 -17.90
CA THR A 5 3.11 -26.55 -16.90
C THR A 5 3.50 -25.18 -16.45
N ILE A 6 2.60 -24.23 -16.64
CA ILE A 6 2.78 -22.92 -16.05
C ILE A 6 2.37 -23.05 -14.59
N GLU A 7 3.36 -22.97 -13.74
CA GLU A 7 3.11 -23.02 -12.31
C GLU A 7 3.02 -21.62 -11.76
N ASN A 8 1.89 -21.33 -11.16
CA ASN A 8 1.72 -20.08 -10.45
C ASN A 8 2.25 -20.26 -9.05
N GLN A 9 3.22 -19.46 -8.70
CA GLN A 9 3.76 -19.44 -7.35
C GLN A 9 3.11 -18.33 -6.56
N ALA A 10 2.69 -18.64 -5.35
CA ALA A 10 2.12 -17.62 -4.48
C ALA A 10 3.18 -16.57 -4.15
N LEU A 11 2.78 -15.33 -4.17
CA LEU A 11 3.64 -14.20 -3.89
C LEU A 11 3.06 -13.43 -2.72
N SER A 12 3.90 -13.16 -1.73
CA SER A 12 3.51 -12.32 -0.59
C SER A 12 4.72 -11.51 -0.18
N ILE A 13 4.63 -10.21 -0.34
CA ILE A 13 5.71 -9.29 -0.03
C ILE A 13 5.15 -8.16 0.80
N GLN A 14 5.85 -7.80 1.86
CA GLN A 14 5.55 -6.62 2.63
C GLN A 14 6.66 -5.60 2.42
N LEU A 15 6.29 -4.41 1.98
CA LEU A 15 7.20 -3.28 1.90
C LEU A 15 6.92 -2.36 3.07
N ASN A 16 7.97 -1.97 3.75
CA ASN A 16 7.88 -0.93 4.76
C ASN A 16 7.99 0.44 4.10
N SER A 17 7.81 1.50 4.87
CA SER A 17 7.93 2.86 4.35
C SER A 17 9.26 3.05 3.62
N SER A 18 9.20 3.66 2.45
CA SER A 18 10.37 4.00 1.63
C SER A 18 11.14 2.79 1.10
N GLU A 19 10.47 1.65 0.99
CA GLU A 19 11.06 0.47 0.37
C GLU A 19 10.47 0.25 -1.02
N SER A 20 11.20 -0.51 -1.81
CA SER A 20 10.75 -0.86 -3.16
C SER A 20 11.13 -2.29 -3.50
N VAL A 21 10.44 -2.83 -4.48
CA VAL A 21 10.74 -4.15 -5.04
C VAL A 21 10.60 -4.08 -6.55
N THR A 22 11.49 -4.75 -7.25
CA THR A 22 11.48 -4.81 -8.71
C THR A 22 11.17 -6.23 -9.14
N VAL A 23 10.31 -6.35 -10.15
CA VAL A 23 9.97 -7.66 -10.71
C VAL A 23 11.20 -8.24 -11.36
N PRO A 24 11.62 -9.45 -10.95
CA PRO A 24 12.82 -10.06 -11.50
C PRO A 24 12.70 -10.44 -12.97
N THR A 25 13.84 -10.62 -13.59
CA THR A 25 13.92 -11.06 -14.99
C THR A 25 13.20 -12.40 -15.17
N GLY A 26 12.37 -12.47 -16.19
CA GLY A 26 11.66 -13.69 -16.53
C GLY A 26 10.37 -13.91 -15.77
N GLU A 27 9.98 -12.99 -14.90
CA GLU A 27 8.77 -13.14 -14.10
C GLU A 27 7.68 -12.16 -14.54
N VAL A 28 6.46 -12.60 -14.37
CA VAL A 28 5.27 -11.77 -14.49
C VAL A 28 4.49 -11.90 -13.19
N TRP A 29 4.14 -10.79 -12.61
CA TRP A 29 3.43 -10.78 -11.34
C TRP A 29 1.99 -10.37 -11.58
N LYS A 30 1.07 -11.19 -11.11
CA LYS A 30 -0.35 -10.83 -11.02
C LYS A 30 -0.64 -10.58 -9.56
N VAL A 31 -0.79 -9.33 -9.17
CA VAL A 31 -0.80 -8.94 -7.77
C VAL A 31 -1.95 -8.01 -7.44
N THR A 32 -2.31 -8.04 -6.17
CA THR A 32 -3.09 -7.01 -5.52
C THR A 32 -2.19 -6.33 -4.51
N ILE A 33 -2.08 -5.02 -4.61
CA ILE A 33 -1.28 -4.22 -3.70
C ILE A 33 -2.22 -3.46 -2.80
N ASN A 34 -2.03 -3.62 -1.50
CA ASN A 34 -2.84 -2.93 -0.51
C ASN A 34 -1.97 -1.98 0.30
N GLY A 35 -2.44 -0.78 0.47
CA GLY A 35 -1.82 0.19 1.35
C GLY A 35 -2.85 0.76 2.29
N ARG A 36 -2.39 1.42 3.33
CA ARG A 36 -3.26 1.96 4.35
C ARG A 36 -2.78 3.34 4.78
N ALA A 37 -3.71 4.28 4.81
CA ALA A 37 -3.52 5.57 5.45
C ALA A 37 -4.29 5.55 6.76
N ALA A 38 -3.60 5.73 7.86
CA ALA A 38 -4.21 5.76 9.17
C ALA A 38 -3.66 6.92 9.96
N VAL A 39 -4.53 7.61 10.66
CA VAL A 39 -4.16 8.76 11.45
C VAL A 39 -5.03 8.81 12.70
N ALA A 40 -4.45 9.26 13.78
CA ALA A 40 -5.18 9.51 15.02
C ALA A 40 -4.88 10.91 15.48
N ALA A 41 -5.90 11.60 15.95
CA ALA A 41 -5.79 12.92 16.56
C ALA A 41 -6.28 12.82 18.00
N SER A 42 -5.55 13.44 18.91
CA SER A 42 -5.92 13.46 20.33
C SER A 42 -5.68 14.84 20.89
N SER A 43 -6.67 15.33 21.60
CA SER A 43 -6.67 16.57 22.38
C SER A 43 -6.36 17.85 21.63
N ASN A 44 -6.82 18.97 22.19
CA ASN A 44 -6.45 20.35 21.82
C ASN A 44 -6.81 20.77 20.40
N ASP A 45 -8.01 20.42 19.93
CA ASP A 45 -8.52 20.91 18.64
C ASP A 45 -7.56 20.66 17.47
N THR A 46 -6.86 19.55 17.49
CA THR A 46 -5.93 19.24 16.43
C THR A 46 -6.62 18.49 15.30
N ASN A 47 -6.33 18.91 14.10
CA ASN A 47 -6.67 18.16 12.90
C ASN A 47 -5.43 17.44 12.43
N GLN A 48 -5.57 16.14 12.18
CA GLN A 48 -4.51 15.34 11.62
C GLN A 48 -4.98 14.78 10.32
N SER A 49 -4.14 14.87 9.31
CA SER A 49 -4.41 14.23 8.04
C SER A 49 -3.17 13.51 7.59
N VAL A 50 -3.37 12.42 6.88
CA VAL A 50 -2.27 11.66 6.33
C VAL A 50 -2.67 11.17 4.95
N ARG A 51 -1.72 11.26 4.01
CA ARG A 51 -1.88 10.73 2.67
C ARG A 51 -0.76 9.74 2.41
N ARG A 52 -1.12 8.59 1.90
CA ARG A 52 -0.19 7.52 1.60
C ARG A 52 -0.28 7.15 0.13
N TYR A 53 0.84 6.77 -0.44
CA TYR A 53 0.95 6.52 -1.86
C TYR A 53 1.60 5.18 -2.15
N CYS A 54 1.19 4.59 -3.25
CA CYS A 54 1.92 3.52 -3.90
C CYS A 54 2.36 4.01 -5.26
N ARG A 55 3.63 3.82 -5.58
CA ARG A 55 4.16 4.18 -6.89
C ARG A 55 4.52 2.94 -7.66
N ILE A 56 4.20 2.96 -8.94
CA ILE A 56 4.64 1.93 -9.88
C ILE A 56 5.46 2.65 -10.95
N ASN A 57 6.72 2.25 -11.09
CA ASN A 57 7.66 2.87 -12.02
C ASN A 57 7.76 4.39 -11.80
N GLY A 58 7.78 4.81 -10.55
CA GLY A 58 7.93 6.20 -10.19
C GLY A 58 6.68 7.06 -10.30
N VAL A 59 5.56 6.47 -10.72
CA VAL A 59 4.30 7.20 -10.89
C VAL A 59 3.33 6.78 -9.79
N VAL A 60 2.62 7.73 -9.21
CA VAL A 60 1.60 7.41 -8.20
C VAL A 60 0.50 6.60 -8.85
N ALA A 61 0.39 5.34 -8.45
CA ALA A 61 -0.62 4.43 -8.98
C ALA A 61 -1.89 4.45 -8.14
N ALA A 62 -1.76 4.70 -6.84
CA ALA A 62 -2.89 4.85 -5.96
C ALA A 62 -2.49 5.66 -4.75
N SER A 63 -3.47 6.31 -4.16
CA SER A 63 -3.28 7.05 -2.93
C SER A 63 -4.51 6.91 -2.05
N SER A 64 -4.29 7.09 -0.77
CA SER A 64 -5.34 7.05 0.23
C SER A 64 -5.10 8.20 1.19
N GLU A 65 -6.16 8.84 1.60
CA GLU A 65 -6.09 9.95 2.53
C GLU A 65 -7.04 9.69 3.70
N SER A 66 -6.53 9.87 4.91
CA SER A 66 -7.33 9.80 6.11
C SER A 66 -7.18 11.09 6.88
N GLU A 67 -8.26 11.56 7.46
CA GLU A 67 -8.28 12.77 8.26
C GLU A 67 -8.95 12.46 9.57
N ALA A 68 -8.32 12.83 10.65
CA ALA A 68 -8.86 12.70 11.99
C ALA A 68 -8.82 14.05 12.69
N ARG A 69 -9.83 14.31 13.47
CA ARG A 69 -9.98 15.55 14.20
C ARG A 69 -10.23 15.25 15.67
N ALA A 70 -9.51 15.94 16.53
CA ALA A 70 -9.75 15.90 17.96
C ALA A 70 -9.99 17.32 18.46
N TYR A 71 -10.86 17.43 19.43
CA TYR A 71 -11.11 18.72 20.07
C TYR A 71 -11.37 18.50 21.55
N THR A 72 -11.08 19.52 22.32
CA THR A 72 -11.37 19.53 23.76
C THR A 72 -12.31 20.68 24.05
N SER A 73 -13.25 20.43 24.92
CA SER A 73 -14.05 21.49 25.53
C SER A 73 -13.71 21.53 27.01
N ALA A 74 -14.27 22.52 27.69
CA ALA A 74 -13.99 22.70 29.12
C ALA A 74 -14.26 21.48 29.98
N SER A 75 -15.09 20.57 29.52
CA SER A 75 -15.51 19.39 30.28
C SER A 75 -15.35 18.09 29.56
N ALA A 76 -14.79 18.07 28.34
CA ALA A 76 -14.71 16.88 27.56
C ALA A 76 -13.47 16.89 26.66
N HIS A 77 -12.92 15.70 26.47
CA HIS A 77 -11.85 15.44 25.49
C HIS A 77 -12.39 14.51 24.46
N ALA A 78 -12.15 14.81 23.20
CA ALA A 78 -12.49 13.95 22.10
C ALA A 78 -11.22 13.54 21.39
N SER A 79 -11.15 12.26 21.01
CA SER A 79 -10.11 11.75 20.16
C SER A 79 -10.76 11.04 18.99
N GLU A 80 -10.13 11.10 17.85
CA GLU A 80 -10.64 10.48 16.64
C GLU A 80 -9.51 9.78 15.92
N SER A 81 -9.83 8.65 15.35
CA SER A 81 -8.91 7.95 14.47
C SER A 81 -9.63 7.63 13.18
N ALA A 82 -8.90 7.65 12.09
CA ALA A 82 -9.45 7.35 10.79
C ALA A 82 -8.44 6.50 10.02
N SER A 83 -8.95 5.60 9.20
CA SER A 83 -8.09 4.83 8.32
C SER A 83 -8.81 4.57 7.01
N THR A 84 -8.06 4.60 5.92
CA THR A 84 -8.54 4.22 4.61
C THR A 84 -7.51 3.30 3.98
N THR A 85 -7.98 2.43 3.11
CA THR A 85 -7.12 1.51 2.38
C THR A 85 -7.33 1.69 0.90
N PHE A 86 -6.32 1.34 0.13
CA PHE A 86 -6.43 1.33 -1.32
C PHE A 86 -5.95 -0.02 -1.85
N PRO A 87 -6.78 -0.73 -2.59
CA PRO A 87 -6.33 -1.89 -3.34
C PRO A 87 -6.00 -1.51 -4.78
N ILE A 88 -4.95 -2.10 -5.32
CA ILE A 88 -4.61 -2.00 -6.72
C ILE A 88 -4.43 -3.41 -7.25
N ASN A 89 -5.11 -3.73 -8.33
CA ASN A 89 -4.86 -4.96 -9.06
C ASN A 89 -3.96 -4.63 -10.24
N ALA A 90 -2.87 -5.34 -10.37
CA ALA A 90 -1.89 -5.04 -11.40
C ALA A 90 -1.27 -6.31 -11.96
N VAL A 91 -0.91 -6.25 -13.24
CA VAL A 91 -0.05 -7.23 -13.88
C VAL A 91 1.25 -6.52 -14.18
N LEU A 92 2.33 -7.01 -13.59
CA LEU A 92 3.64 -6.39 -13.71
C LEU A 92 4.59 -7.35 -14.38
N VAL A 93 5.48 -6.79 -15.18
CA VAL A 93 6.49 -7.56 -15.91
C VAL A 93 7.87 -7.20 -15.42
N GLU A 94 8.86 -7.97 -15.87
CA GLU A 94 10.24 -7.75 -15.43
C GLU A 94 10.65 -6.29 -15.58
N GLY A 95 11.34 -5.80 -14.58
CA GLY A 95 11.80 -4.42 -14.55
C GLY A 95 10.81 -3.44 -13.95
N ASP A 96 9.54 -3.80 -13.82
CA ASP A 96 8.58 -2.93 -13.16
C ASP A 96 8.90 -2.84 -11.67
N GLU A 97 8.78 -1.65 -11.12
CA GLU A 97 9.09 -1.40 -9.71
C GLU A 97 7.85 -0.94 -8.96
N ILE A 98 7.63 -1.55 -7.81
CA ILE A 98 6.62 -1.11 -6.85
C ILE A 98 7.37 -0.44 -5.71
N ALA A 99 6.96 0.76 -5.36
CA ALA A 99 7.59 1.51 -4.28
C ALA A 99 6.54 2.01 -3.30
N SER A 100 6.85 1.89 -2.03
CA SER A 100 6.09 2.54 -0.99
C SER A 100 6.70 3.91 -0.73
N ASP A 101 5.84 4.89 -0.53
CA ASP A 101 6.31 6.23 -0.20
C ASP A 101 6.46 6.37 1.31
N ASN A 102 5.36 6.39 1.99
CA ASN A 102 5.34 6.68 3.42
C ASN A 102 4.38 5.74 4.17
N THR A 103 4.14 4.58 3.63
CA THR A 103 3.28 3.58 4.29
C THR A 103 3.79 2.18 3.95
N GLY A 104 3.38 1.23 4.76
CA GLY A 104 3.60 -0.17 4.41
C GLY A 104 2.67 -0.60 3.30
N LEU A 105 3.17 -1.42 2.40
CA LEU A 105 2.38 -2.02 1.33
C LEU A 105 2.42 -3.53 1.51
N GLN A 106 1.26 -4.15 1.31
CA GLN A 106 1.16 -5.60 1.25
C GLN A 106 0.89 -5.98 -0.20
N ILE A 107 1.78 -6.78 -0.75
CA ILE A 107 1.66 -7.25 -2.13
C ILE A 107 1.38 -8.73 -2.08
N GLY A 108 0.23 -9.13 -2.61
CA GLY A 108 -0.14 -10.53 -2.64
C GLY A 108 -0.61 -10.92 -4.01
N GLY A 109 -0.39 -12.17 -4.37
CA GLY A 109 -0.83 -12.67 -5.66
C GLY A 109 0.01 -13.84 -6.13
N PHE A 110 0.37 -13.83 -7.40
CA PHE A 110 1.04 -14.96 -8.02
C PHE A 110 2.15 -14.48 -8.94
N VAL A 111 3.23 -15.26 -8.94
CA VAL A 111 4.27 -15.17 -9.96
C VAL A 111 3.91 -16.15 -11.06
N VAL A 112 3.89 -15.67 -12.28
CA VAL A 112 3.64 -16.48 -13.47
C VAL A 112 4.94 -16.51 -14.27
N ASN A 113 5.39 -17.70 -14.56
CA ASN A 113 6.61 -17.89 -15.35
C ASN A 113 6.28 -18.36 -16.75
#